data_cbb9bc733c021fd1fca38843c8f52816
#
_entry.id   cbb9bc733c021fd1fca38843c8f52816
#
_cell.length_a   1.000
_cell.length_b   1.000
_cell.length_c   1.000
_cell.angle_alpha   90.00
_cell.angle_beta   90.00
_cell.angle_gamma   90.00
#
_symmetry.space_group_name_H-M   'P 1'
#
loop_
_entity.id
_entity.type
_entity.pdbx_description
1 polymer ?
#
loop_
_entity_poly.entity_id
_entity_poly.type
_entity_poly.pdbx_seq_one_letter_code
_entity_poly.pdbx_strand_id
1 'polypeptide(L)'
;MNISEKIQILRRDKEWSQDELAEKLNVSRQSVSKWESGKALPDSEKILAMANLFDVSTDFLLKDEQEPVFVDDEKQQTKDKTDGALTENTEKKKHKFSGKKIVAIVVATCIVIAAITPLFFGGYSAFLSKISEDPVQYPYVLVHGLGGWGPESQIDQTSPYWGSSTGNLAEYLNSEGYSVSVASVGPFSSTWDRTCELYAELTGTKVDYGEAHSKEHGHERYGREYTAENALVQNWGGKTKRGQRIKINVIGHSFGGETVRLLASLMAYGDEAEKAATGKDTSELFTGGKADWINSVTTLCSPHNGSTLFYVVDQGKLINTVLGLVYAASGVAKTAQIGDFYDFRLEQFGLNGASSKSQAESIINTVFSEGTDNAAYDLSPDGAQELNKKIKLVDGVYYFSYSYLTTETSALTGKQIPKSSTLPVLIIPATLMGRYSTNTKTDFKIDETWLPNDGLVNVVSARYPIGDEYQEYDAENIVKGKWNVMPTLPGDHGTVIGMNVGAEETHSFYDTLFKMIDSQPRDKKYYIF
;
A
#
# COMPACT_ATOMS: atom_id res chain seq x y z
N MET A 1 12.30 28.27 -10.44
CA MET A 1 12.48 28.54 -11.90
C MET A 1 11.68 27.50 -12.65
N ASN A 2 10.72 27.92 -13.48
CA ASN A 2 9.84 27.00 -14.22
C ASN A 2 10.52 26.48 -15.51
N ILE A 3 9.94 25.44 -16.14
CA ILE A 3 10.51 24.80 -17.33
C ILE A 3 10.75 25.78 -18.49
N SER A 4 9.88 26.79 -18.67
CA SER A 4 10.00 27.76 -19.74
C SER A 4 11.24 28.67 -19.58
N GLU A 5 11.50 29.09 -18.35
CA GLU A 5 12.69 29.87 -17.99
C GLU A 5 13.96 29.03 -18.16
N LYS A 6 13.92 27.75 -17.77
CA LYS A 6 15.06 26.83 -17.92
C LYS A 6 15.41 26.59 -19.38
N ILE A 7 14.43 26.33 -20.24
CA ILE A 7 14.66 26.17 -21.68
C ILE A 7 15.33 27.43 -22.27
N GLN A 8 14.85 28.60 -21.89
CA GLN A 8 15.41 29.87 -22.38
C GLN A 8 16.85 30.08 -21.92
N ILE A 9 17.16 29.76 -20.63
CA ILE A 9 18.52 29.89 -20.08
C ILE A 9 19.47 28.90 -20.74
N LEU A 10 19.11 27.62 -20.82
CA LEU A 10 19.95 26.59 -21.43
C LEU A 10 20.25 26.86 -22.90
N ARG A 11 19.26 27.34 -23.66
CA ARG A 11 19.47 27.73 -25.05
C ARG A 11 20.45 28.89 -25.15
N ARG A 12 20.28 29.93 -24.31
CA ARG A 12 21.16 31.10 -24.30
C ARG A 12 22.58 30.76 -23.84
N ASP A 13 22.73 29.86 -22.90
CA ASP A 13 24.04 29.38 -22.46
C ASP A 13 24.84 28.70 -23.60
N LYS A 14 24.13 28.00 -24.49
CA LYS A 14 24.71 27.43 -25.72
C LYS A 14 24.83 28.43 -26.86
N GLU A 15 24.47 29.70 -26.65
CA GLU A 15 24.46 30.77 -27.67
C GLU A 15 23.57 30.46 -28.88
N TRP A 16 22.56 29.60 -28.74
CA TRP A 16 21.66 29.24 -29.82
C TRP A 16 20.48 30.21 -29.97
N SER A 17 20.08 30.47 -31.24
CA SER A 17 18.79 31.11 -31.53
C SER A 17 17.62 30.14 -31.32
N GLN A 18 16.39 30.67 -31.29
CA GLN A 18 15.20 29.80 -31.25
C GLN A 18 15.07 28.92 -32.50
N ASP A 19 15.58 29.37 -33.63
CA ASP A 19 15.59 28.60 -34.90
C ASP A 19 16.56 27.41 -34.79
N GLU A 20 17.76 27.61 -34.26
CA GLU A 20 18.76 26.55 -34.07
C GLU A 20 18.28 25.50 -33.05
N LEU A 21 17.66 25.90 -31.93
CA LEU A 21 17.09 24.95 -31.01
C LEU A 21 15.94 24.16 -31.65
N ALA A 22 15.10 24.81 -32.44
CA ALA A 22 14.00 24.19 -33.17
C ALA A 22 14.50 23.13 -34.16
N GLU A 23 15.57 23.44 -34.91
CA GLU A 23 16.21 22.50 -35.81
C GLU A 23 16.76 21.27 -35.08
N LYS A 24 17.50 21.48 -33.99
CA LYS A 24 18.06 20.39 -33.17
C LYS A 24 17.01 19.45 -32.56
N LEU A 25 15.83 19.99 -32.24
CA LEU A 25 14.72 19.24 -31.68
C LEU A 25 13.72 18.73 -32.75
N ASN A 26 13.97 19.04 -34.01
CA ASN A 26 13.08 18.74 -35.15
C ASN A 26 11.63 19.22 -34.87
N VAL A 27 11.49 20.51 -34.56
CA VAL A 27 10.22 21.19 -34.32
C VAL A 27 10.18 22.54 -35.02
N SER A 28 9.02 23.21 -35.03
CA SER A 28 8.93 24.56 -35.54
C SER A 28 9.50 25.59 -34.53
N ARG A 29 10.09 26.70 -35.04
CA ARG A 29 10.47 27.83 -34.17
C ARG A 29 9.31 28.34 -33.31
N GLN A 30 8.08 28.29 -33.83
CA GLN A 30 6.88 28.68 -33.09
C GLN A 30 6.64 27.80 -31.86
N SER A 31 6.98 26.52 -31.92
CA SER A 31 6.91 25.59 -30.76
C SER A 31 7.88 26.03 -29.69
N VAL A 32 9.15 26.26 -30.03
CA VAL A 32 10.16 26.74 -29.07
C VAL A 32 9.75 28.09 -28.46
N SER A 33 9.26 29.03 -29.28
CA SER A 33 8.77 30.34 -28.78
C SER A 33 7.59 30.20 -27.82
N LYS A 34 6.66 29.25 -28.04
CA LYS A 34 5.55 28.98 -27.12
C LYS A 34 6.04 28.37 -25.82
N TRP A 35 7.02 27.45 -25.88
CA TRP A 35 7.60 26.84 -24.70
C TRP A 35 8.33 27.87 -23.82
N GLU A 36 9.19 28.70 -24.43
CA GLU A 36 9.92 29.75 -23.71
C GLU A 36 9.02 30.87 -23.16
N SER A 37 7.86 31.10 -23.76
CA SER A 37 6.89 32.08 -23.27
C SER A 37 5.85 31.50 -22.29
N GLY A 38 5.91 30.23 -21.95
CA GLY A 38 4.97 29.54 -21.06
C GLY A 38 3.56 29.35 -21.67
N LYS A 39 3.37 29.60 -22.96
CA LYS A 39 2.08 29.44 -23.66
C LYS A 39 1.76 27.99 -24.02
N ALA A 40 2.74 27.10 -24.01
CA ALA A 40 2.59 25.66 -24.15
C ALA A 40 3.76 24.97 -23.46
N LEU A 41 3.55 23.72 -23.04
CA LEU A 41 4.62 22.86 -22.54
C LEU A 41 5.10 21.94 -23.68
N PRO A 42 6.40 21.58 -23.72
CA PRO A 42 6.88 20.53 -24.60
C PRO A 42 6.31 19.17 -24.12
N ASP A 43 6.07 18.27 -25.05
CA ASP A 43 5.71 16.89 -24.74
C ASP A 43 6.89 16.11 -24.12
N SER A 44 6.61 14.94 -23.58
CA SER A 44 7.61 14.12 -22.88
C SER A 44 8.79 13.70 -23.78
N GLU A 45 8.55 13.49 -25.07
CA GLU A 45 9.61 13.16 -26.03
C GLU A 45 10.55 14.35 -26.22
N LYS A 46 10.02 15.55 -26.31
CA LYS A 46 10.82 16.79 -26.47
C LYS A 46 11.53 17.18 -25.19
N ILE A 47 10.94 16.92 -24.01
CA ILE A 47 11.62 17.10 -22.72
C ILE A 47 12.84 16.18 -22.63
N LEU A 48 12.71 14.91 -23.00
CA LEU A 48 13.82 13.97 -23.02
C LEU A 48 14.89 14.36 -24.05
N ALA A 49 14.48 14.80 -25.23
CA ALA A 49 15.39 15.29 -26.25
C ALA A 49 16.18 16.52 -25.77
N MET A 50 15.52 17.46 -25.09
CA MET A 50 16.18 18.63 -24.49
C MET A 50 17.11 18.25 -23.34
N ALA A 51 16.74 17.31 -22.48
CA ALA A 51 17.59 16.83 -21.41
C ALA A 51 18.92 16.28 -21.97
N ASN A 52 18.85 15.45 -23.00
CA ASN A 52 20.03 14.92 -23.68
C ASN A 52 20.82 16.00 -24.46
N LEU A 53 20.14 16.94 -25.09
CA LEU A 53 20.76 17.99 -25.89
C LEU A 53 21.53 19.00 -25.04
N PHE A 54 21.03 19.29 -23.85
CA PHE A 54 21.62 20.23 -22.90
C PHE A 54 22.50 19.59 -21.84
N ASP A 55 22.57 18.24 -21.82
CA ASP A 55 23.28 17.45 -20.81
C ASP A 55 22.81 17.74 -19.38
N VAL A 56 21.47 17.75 -19.20
CA VAL A 56 20.81 17.95 -17.91
C VAL A 56 19.82 16.82 -17.65
N SER A 57 19.43 16.59 -16.39
CA SER A 57 18.41 15.60 -16.09
C SER A 57 17.00 16.08 -16.50
N THR A 58 16.11 15.15 -16.84
CA THR A 58 14.67 15.45 -17.05
C THR A 58 14.04 16.06 -15.80
N ASP A 59 14.47 15.60 -14.62
CA ASP A 59 14.07 16.14 -13.32
C ASP A 59 14.44 17.61 -13.16
N PHE A 60 15.62 17.98 -13.60
CA PHE A 60 16.03 19.39 -13.60
C PHE A 60 15.09 20.24 -14.47
N LEU A 61 14.67 19.76 -15.63
CA LEU A 61 13.75 20.51 -16.50
C LEU A 61 12.34 20.62 -15.87
N LEU A 62 11.87 19.61 -15.17
CA LEU A 62 10.47 19.50 -14.71
C LEU A 62 10.22 20.06 -13.30
N LYS A 63 11.20 20.03 -12.37
CA LYS A 63 11.00 20.49 -10.96
C LYS A 63 11.32 21.97 -10.82
N ASP A 64 10.45 22.76 -10.22
CA ASP A 64 10.52 24.23 -10.18
C ASP A 64 11.64 24.85 -9.31
N GLU A 65 12.39 24.09 -8.50
CA GLU A 65 13.27 24.62 -7.45
C GLU A 65 14.77 24.25 -7.52
N GLN A 66 15.32 23.82 -8.66
CA GLN A 66 16.75 23.48 -8.73
C GLN A 66 17.56 24.49 -9.55
N GLU A 67 18.67 25.00 -8.96
CA GLU A 67 19.72 25.70 -9.71
C GLU A 67 20.56 24.70 -10.53
N PRO A 68 21.10 25.10 -11.71
CA PRO A 68 21.89 24.21 -12.53
C PRO A 68 23.23 23.87 -11.84
N VAL A 69 23.43 22.60 -11.49
CA VAL A 69 24.74 22.08 -11.08
C VAL A 69 25.49 21.73 -12.37
N PHE A 70 26.39 22.60 -12.78
CA PHE A 70 27.38 22.28 -13.81
C PHE A 70 28.44 21.38 -13.18
N VAL A 71 28.63 20.19 -13.72
CA VAL A 71 29.72 19.30 -13.33
C VAL A 71 30.98 19.80 -14.03
N ASP A 72 31.80 20.57 -13.31
CA ASP A 72 33.13 20.93 -13.77
C ASP A 72 34.06 19.72 -13.69
N ASP A 73 34.42 19.18 -14.85
CA ASP A 73 35.55 18.27 -14.99
C ASP A 73 36.85 19.08 -14.80
N GLU A 74 37.38 19.05 -13.57
CA GLU A 74 38.74 19.54 -13.30
C GLU A 74 39.77 18.71 -14.08
N LYS A 75 40.23 19.24 -15.21
CA LYS A 75 41.51 18.85 -15.81
C LYS A 75 42.62 19.70 -15.22
N GLN A 76 43.45 19.07 -14.45
CA GLN A 76 44.73 19.62 -13.93
C GLN A 76 45.54 20.25 -15.06
N GLN A 77 45.86 21.54 -14.86
CA GLN A 77 46.90 22.25 -15.58
C GLN A 77 48.30 21.86 -15.08
N THR A 78 49.15 21.49 -15.99
CA THR A 78 50.59 21.80 -15.83
C THR A 78 51.06 22.64 -17.00
N LYS A 79 51.57 23.82 -16.64
CA LYS A 79 52.29 24.76 -17.53
C LYS A 79 53.62 24.13 -17.94
N ASP A 80 54.03 24.28 -19.18
CA ASP A 80 55.20 25.09 -19.43
C ASP A 80 55.37 25.49 -20.92
N LYS A 81 55.94 26.69 -21.06
CA LYS A 81 56.27 27.40 -22.29
C LYS A 81 57.46 26.76 -23.03
N THR A 82 57.50 26.84 -24.34
CA THR A 82 58.51 27.64 -25.06
C THR A 82 58.38 27.50 -26.60
N ASP A 83 58.72 28.59 -27.23
CA ASP A 83 58.80 28.88 -28.66
C ASP A 83 59.71 27.95 -29.48
N GLY A 84 59.41 27.89 -30.77
CA GLY A 84 60.45 27.53 -31.75
C GLY A 84 59.89 27.03 -33.07
N ALA A 85 59.83 27.91 -34.04
CA ALA A 85 59.66 27.59 -35.46
C ALA A 85 60.81 26.73 -35.98
N LEU A 86 60.51 25.80 -36.88
CA LEU A 86 61.34 25.53 -38.05
C LEU A 86 60.62 24.55 -38.99
N THR A 87 60.53 24.99 -40.21
CA THR A 87 60.16 24.29 -41.45
C THR A 87 61.11 23.14 -41.75
N GLU A 88 60.59 21.98 -42.15
CA GLU A 88 61.30 21.18 -43.15
C GLU A 88 60.36 20.17 -43.88
N ASN A 89 60.55 20.14 -45.15
CA ASN A 89 59.93 19.31 -46.18
C ASN A 89 60.19 17.82 -45.94
N THR A 90 59.20 16.99 -46.10
CA THR A 90 59.44 15.61 -46.53
C THR A 90 58.36 15.14 -47.51
N GLU A 91 58.82 14.68 -48.63
CA GLU A 91 58.09 14.25 -49.80
C GLU A 91 57.07 13.15 -49.55
N LYS A 92 55.85 13.36 -50.03
CA LYS A 92 54.80 12.34 -50.11
C LYS A 92 55.07 11.35 -51.25
N LYS A 93 55.48 10.13 -50.90
CA LYS A 93 55.37 8.98 -51.80
C LYS A 93 53.90 8.59 -51.92
N LYS A 94 53.28 8.94 -53.07
CA LYS A 94 51.95 8.49 -53.46
C LYS A 94 52.01 6.99 -53.85
N HIS A 95 51.59 6.10 -52.96
CA HIS A 95 51.17 4.77 -53.35
C HIS A 95 49.80 4.83 -54.00
N LYS A 96 49.71 4.69 -55.34
CA LYS A 96 48.46 4.49 -56.09
C LYS A 96 47.89 3.09 -55.75
N PHE A 97 46.92 3.03 -54.87
CA PHE A 97 46.08 1.84 -54.75
C PHE A 97 45.14 1.75 -55.95
N SER A 98 45.10 0.59 -56.63
CA SER A 98 44.17 0.31 -57.72
C SER A 98 42.73 0.43 -57.23
N GLY A 99 41.88 1.20 -57.94
CA GLY A 99 40.49 1.48 -57.62
C GLY A 99 39.65 0.23 -57.27
N LYS A 100 40.00 -0.94 -57.86
CA LYS A 100 39.35 -2.22 -57.57
C LYS A 100 39.62 -2.73 -56.13
N LYS A 101 40.81 -2.42 -55.55
CA LYS A 101 41.13 -2.80 -54.15
C LYS A 101 40.43 -1.87 -53.17
N ILE A 102 40.26 -0.58 -53.48
CA ILE A 102 39.52 0.36 -52.64
C ILE A 102 38.03 -0.01 -52.59
N VAL A 103 37.43 -0.35 -53.73
CA VAL A 103 36.02 -0.78 -53.78
C VAL A 103 35.82 -2.11 -53.00
N ALA A 104 36.74 -3.05 -53.12
CA ALA A 104 36.66 -4.30 -52.36
C ALA A 104 36.77 -4.08 -50.85
N ILE A 105 37.64 -3.18 -50.38
CA ILE A 105 37.77 -2.85 -48.94
C ILE A 105 36.51 -2.13 -48.44
N VAL A 106 35.97 -1.18 -49.20
CA VAL A 106 34.74 -0.45 -48.82
C VAL A 106 33.54 -1.42 -48.74
N VAL A 107 33.38 -2.31 -49.73
CA VAL A 107 32.33 -3.30 -49.72
C VAL A 107 32.49 -4.28 -48.56
N ALA A 108 33.69 -4.76 -48.25
CA ALA A 108 33.95 -5.61 -47.12
C ALA A 108 33.66 -4.90 -45.79
N THR A 109 34.02 -3.65 -45.65
CA THR A 109 33.74 -2.84 -44.45
C THR A 109 32.23 -2.59 -44.31
N CYS A 110 31.51 -2.31 -45.38
CA CYS A 110 30.05 -2.18 -45.34
C CYS A 110 29.34 -3.47 -44.97
N ILE A 111 29.83 -4.65 -45.45
CA ILE A 111 29.27 -5.95 -45.07
C ILE A 111 29.52 -6.25 -43.59
N VAL A 112 30.72 -5.93 -43.08
CA VAL A 112 31.03 -6.09 -41.64
C VAL A 112 30.17 -5.17 -40.79
N ILE A 113 30.02 -3.92 -41.16
CA ILE A 113 29.12 -2.97 -40.46
C ILE A 113 27.68 -3.46 -40.52
N ALA A 114 27.19 -3.91 -41.70
CA ALA A 114 25.83 -4.43 -41.84
C ALA A 114 25.58 -5.73 -41.06
N ALA A 115 26.61 -6.54 -40.80
CA ALA A 115 26.51 -7.75 -39.98
C ALA A 115 26.57 -7.45 -38.46
N ILE A 116 27.29 -6.43 -38.05
CA ILE A 116 27.48 -6.04 -36.64
C ILE A 116 26.33 -5.14 -36.14
N THR A 117 25.79 -4.25 -36.99
CA THR A 117 24.69 -3.35 -36.62
C THR A 117 23.46 -4.08 -36.08
N PRO A 118 22.92 -5.17 -36.66
CA PRO A 118 21.76 -5.88 -36.08
C PRO A 118 22.06 -6.51 -34.72
N LEU A 119 23.29 -6.97 -34.50
CA LEU A 119 23.74 -7.51 -33.23
C LEU A 119 23.86 -6.42 -32.15
N PHE A 120 24.38 -5.26 -32.52
CA PHE A 120 24.45 -4.11 -31.61
C PHE A 120 23.07 -3.50 -31.33
N PHE A 121 22.26 -3.26 -32.36
CA PHE A 121 20.91 -2.71 -32.20
C PHE A 121 19.96 -3.72 -31.57
N GLY A 122 20.06 -5.01 -31.88
CA GLY A 122 19.28 -6.07 -31.22
C GLY A 122 19.65 -6.23 -29.76
N GLY A 123 20.94 -6.21 -29.43
CA GLY A 123 21.43 -6.24 -28.05
C GLY A 123 21.08 -4.96 -27.28
N TYR A 124 21.18 -3.81 -27.91
CA TYR A 124 20.83 -2.51 -27.32
C TYR A 124 19.31 -2.35 -27.14
N SER A 125 18.50 -2.78 -28.09
CA SER A 125 17.05 -2.84 -27.98
C SER A 125 16.60 -3.80 -26.88
N ALA A 126 17.21 -4.98 -26.78
CA ALA A 126 16.96 -5.93 -25.70
C ALA A 126 17.46 -5.42 -24.32
N PHE A 127 18.53 -4.63 -24.31
CA PHE A 127 19.03 -3.95 -23.13
C PHE A 127 18.11 -2.80 -22.72
N LEU A 128 17.65 -1.95 -23.67
CA LEU A 128 16.70 -0.88 -23.40
C LEU A 128 15.32 -1.42 -23.00
N SER A 129 14.84 -2.51 -23.59
CA SER A 129 13.59 -3.15 -23.15
C SER A 129 13.69 -3.71 -21.74
N LYS A 130 14.89 -4.08 -21.27
CA LYS A 130 15.14 -4.47 -19.87
C LYS A 130 15.22 -3.28 -18.91
N ILE A 131 15.59 -2.10 -19.40
CA ILE A 131 15.69 -0.88 -18.57
C ILE A 131 14.36 -0.14 -18.50
N SER A 132 13.50 -0.25 -19.52
CA SER A 132 12.26 0.50 -19.66
C SER A 132 11.02 -0.16 -19.03
N GLU A 133 11.17 -1.29 -18.35
CA GLU A 133 10.06 -1.78 -17.52
C GLU A 133 10.00 -0.94 -16.25
N ASP A 134 8.88 -0.26 -16.02
CA ASP A 134 8.58 0.45 -14.79
C ASP A 134 8.86 -0.41 -13.55
N PRO A 135 9.25 0.18 -12.43
CA PRO A 135 9.42 -0.55 -11.19
C PRO A 135 8.11 -1.29 -10.87
N VAL A 136 8.23 -2.57 -10.50
CA VAL A 136 7.05 -3.41 -10.19
C VAL A 136 6.21 -2.68 -9.14
N GLN A 137 5.01 -2.28 -9.53
CA GLN A 137 4.02 -1.78 -8.60
C GLN A 137 3.51 -2.96 -7.77
N TYR A 138 3.61 -2.86 -6.44
CA TYR A 138 3.07 -3.90 -5.56
C TYR A 138 1.56 -3.69 -5.41
N PRO A 139 0.73 -4.72 -5.64
CA PRO A 139 -0.70 -4.61 -5.43
C PRO A 139 -1.05 -4.23 -4.01
N TYR A 140 -2.18 -3.53 -3.87
CA TYR A 140 -2.78 -3.18 -2.58
C TYR A 140 -3.96 -4.09 -2.29
N VAL A 141 -4.09 -4.52 -1.05
CA VAL A 141 -5.22 -5.32 -0.58
C VAL A 141 -5.87 -4.63 0.61
N LEU A 142 -7.14 -4.30 0.49
CA LEU A 142 -7.93 -3.64 1.51
C LEU A 142 -8.72 -4.68 2.31
N VAL A 143 -8.62 -4.63 3.64
CA VAL A 143 -9.26 -5.60 4.55
C VAL A 143 -10.19 -4.86 5.52
N HIS A 144 -11.48 -5.17 5.46
CA HIS A 144 -12.53 -4.52 6.25
C HIS A 144 -12.48 -4.87 7.74
N GLY A 145 -13.18 -4.09 8.57
CA GLY A 145 -13.26 -4.27 10.02
C GLY A 145 -14.39 -5.19 10.48
N LEU A 146 -14.71 -5.08 11.78
CA LEU A 146 -15.83 -5.79 12.42
C LEU A 146 -17.15 -5.47 11.73
N GLY A 147 -17.95 -6.50 11.43
CA GLY A 147 -19.22 -6.33 10.72
C GLY A 147 -19.08 -5.80 9.31
N GLY A 148 -17.86 -5.71 8.76
CA GLY A 148 -17.61 -5.24 7.41
C GLY A 148 -17.94 -6.29 6.34
N TRP A 149 -17.71 -5.93 5.10
CA TRP A 149 -17.97 -6.79 3.94
C TRP A 149 -17.02 -6.46 2.79
N GLY A 150 -16.95 -7.35 1.83
CA GLY A 150 -16.22 -7.17 0.58
C GLY A 150 -17.10 -7.53 -0.63
N PRO A 151 -16.51 -7.59 -1.83
CA PRO A 151 -17.23 -7.75 -3.11
C PRO A 151 -18.06 -9.02 -3.22
N GLU A 152 -17.80 -10.05 -2.43
CA GLU A 152 -18.61 -11.29 -2.45
C GLU A 152 -19.99 -11.12 -1.79
N SER A 153 -20.18 -10.07 -1.01
CA SER A 153 -21.44 -9.74 -0.37
C SER A 153 -22.28 -8.83 -1.28
N GLN A 154 -23.57 -9.11 -1.47
CA GLN A 154 -24.44 -8.29 -2.33
C GLN A 154 -24.55 -6.84 -1.87
N ILE A 155 -24.38 -6.58 -0.57
CA ILE A 155 -24.38 -5.22 -0.02
C ILE A 155 -23.30 -4.34 -0.65
N ASP A 156 -22.15 -4.90 -1.05
CA ASP A 156 -21.05 -4.15 -1.66
C ASP A 156 -21.44 -3.49 -2.98
N GLN A 157 -22.38 -4.09 -3.72
CA GLN A 157 -22.87 -3.55 -5.00
C GLN A 157 -23.66 -2.25 -4.83
N THR A 158 -24.29 -2.04 -3.67
CA THR A 158 -25.14 -0.87 -3.39
C THR A 158 -24.48 0.11 -2.44
N SER A 159 -23.64 -0.40 -1.53
CA SER A 159 -22.92 0.35 -0.53
C SER A 159 -21.55 -0.32 -0.29
N PRO A 160 -20.53 0.03 -1.06
CA PRO A 160 -19.21 -0.53 -0.86
C PRO A 160 -18.69 -0.17 0.53
N TYR A 161 -18.04 -1.13 1.20
CA TYR A 161 -17.42 -0.86 2.51
C TYR A 161 -16.38 0.25 2.40
N TRP A 162 -15.56 0.18 1.37
CA TRP A 162 -14.54 1.17 1.06
C TRP A 162 -15.14 2.23 0.12
N GLY A 163 -15.46 3.39 0.68
CA GLY A 163 -16.09 4.48 -0.03
C GLY A 163 -17.60 4.55 0.14
N SER A 164 -18.14 4.10 1.27
CA SER A 164 -19.56 3.94 1.57
C SER A 164 -20.44 5.15 1.18
N SER A 165 -19.97 6.38 1.40
CA SER A 165 -20.68 7.62 1.02
C SER A 165 -20.03 8.36 -0.15
N THR A 166 -18.89 7.89 -0.63
CA THR A 166 -18.03 8.62 -1.59
C THR A 166 -17.84 7.90 -2.92
N GLY A 167 -18.47 6.75 -3.09
CA GLY A 167 -18.30 5.87 -4.25
C GLY A 167 -17.20 4.82 -4.02
N ASN A 168 -17.21 3.77 -4.84
CA ASN A 168 -16.29 2.64 -4.68
C ASN A 168 -14.82 3.09 -4.77
N LEU A 169 -14.14 3.10 -3.62
CA LEU A 169 -12.76 3.55 -3.50
C LEU A 169 -11.78 2.68 -4.31
N ALA A 170 -12.00 1.36 -4.35
CA ALA A 170 -11.13 0.47 -5.10
C ALA A 170 -11.25 0.71 -6.62
N GLU A 171 -12.45 0.99 -7.12
CA GLU A 171 -12.65 1.39 -8.52
C GLU A 171 -11.95 2.72 -8.83
N TYR A 172 -12.09 3.72 -7.95
CA TYR A 172 -11.38 4.99 -8.08
C TYR A 172 -9.87 4.77 -8.17
N LEU A 173 -9.27 4.07 -7.20
CA LEU A 173 -7.82 3.84 -7.16
C LEU A 173 -7.32 3.00 -8.35
N ASN A 174 -8.09 2.03 -8.80
CA ASN A 174 -7.77 1.28 -10.03
C ASN A 174 -7.81 2.19 -11.27
N SER A 175 -8.72 3.17 -11.33
CA SER A 175 -8.77 4.15 -12.43
C SER A 175 -7.59 5.11 -12.43
N GLU A 176 -6.99 5.38 -11.25
CA GLU A 176 -5.75 6.14 -11.08
C GLU A 176 -4.47 5.33 -11.39
N GLY A 177 -4.63 4.06 -11.79
CA GLY A 177 -3.54 3.19 -12.23
C GLY A 177 -2.89 2.35 -11.13
N TYR A 178 -3.45 2.32 -9.93
CA TYR A 178 -3.04 1.37 -8.89
C TYR A 178 -3.65 -0.01 -9.16
N SER A 179 -3.10 -1.05 -8.54
CA SER A 179 -3.70 -2.39 -8.53
C SER A 179 -4.27 -2.65 -7.14
N VAL A 180 -5.58 -2.49 -6.99
CA VAL A 180 -6.26 -2.57 -5.69
C VAL A 180 -7.30 -3.68 -5.71
N SER A 181 -7.23 -4.58 -4.74
CA SER A 181 -8.22 -5.62 -4.47
C SER A 181 -8.82 -5.42 -3.08
N VAL A 182 -10.07 -5.80 -2.91
CA VAL A 182 -10.78 -5.78 -1.62
C VAL A 182 -11.02 -7.21 -1.19
N ALA A 183 -10.58 -7.54 0.02
CA ALA A 183 -10.80 -8.86 0.60
C ALA A 183 -12.17 -8.95 1.27
N SER A 184 -12.73 -10.14 1.26
CA SER A 184 -13.94 -10.51 1.98
C SER A 184 -13.58 -11.55 3.03
N VAL A 185 -13.56 -11.20 4.32
CA VAL A 185 -13.24 -12.12 5.42
C VAL A 185 -14.38 -12.17 6.44
N GLY A 186 -14.38 -13.14 7.34
CA GLY A 186 -15.43 -13.31 8.33
C GLY A 186 -15.64 -12.04 9.17
N PRO A 187 -16.82 -11.42 9.09
CA PRO A 187 -17.06 -10.13 9.77
C PRO A 187 -17.06 -10.21 11.29
N PHE A 188 -17.29 -11.41 11.86
CA PHE A 188 -17.39 -11.68 13.30
C PHE A 188 -16.44 -12.77 13.78
N SER A 189 -15.71 -13.41 12.88
CA SER A 189 -14.70 -14.44 13.20
C SER A 189 -13.51 -13.83 13.97
N SER A 190 -12.71 -14.67 14.60
CA SER A 190 -11.48 -14.24 15.27
C SER A 190 -10.44 -13.67 14.30
N THR A 191 -9.45 -12.98 14.80
CA THR A 191 -8.29 -12.54 14.00
C THR A 191 -7.59 -13.70 13.30
N TRP A 192 -7.52 -14.86 13.98
CA TRP A 192 -6.93 -16.06 13.41
C TRP A 192 -7.70 -16.55 12.19
N ASP A 193 -8.99 -16.80 12.35
CA ASP A 193 -9.86 -17.27 11.27
C ASP A 193 -9.86 -16.33 10.08
N ARG A 194 -10.02 -15.02 10.33
CA ARG A 194 -9.95 -13.97 9.31
C ARG A 194 -8.62 -13.98 8.56
N THR A 195 -7.52 -14.27 9.25
CA THR A 195 -6.19 -14.35 8.62
C THR A 195 -6.08 -15.57 7.73
N CYS A 196 -6.63 -16.71 8.12
CA CYS A 196 -6.70 -17.93 7.30
C CYS A 196 -7.56 -17.71 6.04
N GLU A 197 -8.68 -17.04 6.19
CA GLU A 197 -9.57 -16.68 5.09
C GLU A 197 -8.89 -15.70 4.12
N LEU A 198 -8.25 -14.65 4.64
CA LEU A 198 -7.50 -13.68 3.84
C LEU A 198 -6.37 -14.37 3.05
N TYR A 199 -5.63 -15.27 3.68
CA TYR A 199 -4.58 -16.02 3.00
C TYR A 199 -5.13 -16.88 1.87
N ALA A 200 -6.24 -17.60 2.11
CA ALA A 200 -6.87 -18.45 1.11
C ALA A 200 -7.40 -17.63 -0.08
N GLU A 201 -7.99 -16.47 0.17
CA GLU A 201 -8.48 -15.55 -0.85
C GLU A 201 -7.33 -14.91 -1.66
N LEU A 202 -6.22 -14.55 -1.00
CA LEU A 202 -5.01 -14.03 -1.66
C LEU A 202 -4.38 -15.04 -2.61
N THR A 203 -4.40 -16.33 -2.24
CA THR A 203 -3.69 -17.40 -2.95
C THR A 203 -4.58 -18.24 -3.86
N GLY A 204 -5.90 -18.12 -3.75
CA GLY A 204 -6.86 -18.95 -4.47
C GLY A 204 -6.81 -20.40 -3.99
N THR A 205 -6.79 -20.62 -2.67
CA THR A 205 -6.74 -21.94 -2.05
C THR A 205 -7.95 -22.17 -1.15
N LYS A 206 -8.09 -23.38 -0.62
CA LYS A 206 -9.08 -23.67 0.41
C LYS A 206 -8.66 -23.05 1.75
N VAL A 207 -9.60 -22.48 2.49
CA VAL A 207 -9.37 -21.99 3.85
C VAL A 207 -8.99 -23.18 4.74
N ASP A 208 -7.85 -23.10 5.41
CA ASP A 208 -7.37 -24.04 6.42
C ASP A 208 -7.14 -23.25 7.71
N TYR A 209 -8.03 -23.40 8.67
CA TYR A 209 -7.96 -22.73 9.98
C TYR A 209 -6.88 -23.32 10.90
N GLY A 210 -6.29 -24.46 10.49
CA GLY A 210 -5.31 -25.21 11.26
C GLY A 210 -5.93 -26.33 12.07
N GLU A 211 -5.21 -27.42 12.21
CA GLU A 211 -5.66 -28.62 12.96
C GLU A 211 -5.61 -28.41 14.47
N ALA A 212 -4.56 -27.72 14.98
CA ALA A 212 -4.42 -27.46 16.41
C ALA A 212 -5.47 -26.44 16.85
N HIS A 213 -5.61 -25.34 16.11
CA HIS A 213 -6.57 -24.27 16.38
C HIS A 213 -8.01 -24.79 16.35
N SER A 214 -8.40 -25.49 15.30
CA SER A 214 -9.76 -26.03 15.14
C SER A 214 -10.16 -26.98 16.27
N LYS A 215 -9.20 -27.82 16.73
CA LYS A 215 -9.44 -28.73 17.87
C LYS A 215 -9.55 -27.96 19.20
N GLU A 216 -8.73 -26.93 19.40
CA GLU A 216 -8.76 -26.11 20.61
C GLU A 216 -10.10 -25.39 20.74
N HIS A 217 -10.62 -24.86 19.63
CA HIS A 217 -11.81 -24.02 19.60
C HIS A 217 -13.10 -24.76 19.21
N GLY A 218 -13.00 -26.01 18.77
CA GLY A 218 -14.15 -26.89 18.55
C GLY A 218 -14.95 -26.60 17.29
N HIS A 219 -14.31 -26.18 16.20
CA HIS A 219 -14.90 -25.94 14.90
C HIS A 219 -14.21 -26.72 13.79
N GLU A 220 -14.75 -26.67 12.56
CA GLU A 220 -14.17 -27.36 11.40
C GLU A 220 -12.82 -26.76 11.00
N ARG A 221 -11.85 -27.63 10.64
CA ARG A 221 -10.54 -27.19 10.15
C ARG A 221 -10.61 -26.46 8.81
N TYR A 222 -11.53 -26.84 7.95
CA TYR A 222 -11.59 -26.29 6.60
C TYR A 222 -12.85 -25.46 6.38
N GLY A 223 -12.66 -24.31 5.77
CA GLY A 223 -13.73 -23.39 5.35
C GLY A 223 -13.93 -23.36 3.85
N ARG A 224 -14.22 -22.18 3.34
CA ARG A 224 -14.50 -21.88 1.92
C ARG A 224 -13.33 -22.27 1.01
N GLU A 225 -13.64 -22.67 -0.22
CA GLU A 225 -12.66 -23.01 -1.23
C GLU A 225 -12.62 -21.95 -2.33
N TYR A 226 -11.42 -21.43 -2.58
CA TYR A 226 -11.11 -20.53 -3.69
C TYR A 226 -10.32 -21.28 -4.74
N THR A 227 -10.24 -20.74 -5.96
CA THR A 227 -9.43 -21.29 -7.05
C THR A 227 -8.31 -20.32 -7.39
N ALA A 228 -7.21 -20.86 -7.92
CA ALA A 228 -6.07 -20.04 -8.33
C ALA A 228 -6.44 -18.95 -9.36
N GLU A 229 -7.50 -19.16 -10.15
CA GLU A 229 -8.02 -18.19 -11.11
C GLU A 229 -8.69 -17.01 -10.42
N ASN A 230 -9.26 -17.23 -9.23
CA ASN A 230 -9.96 -16.23 -8.42
C ASN A 230 -9.10 -15.66 -7.30
N ALA A 231 -7.78 -15.98 -7.26
CA ALA A 231 -6.87 -15.40 -6.30
C ALA A 231 -6.86 -13.86 -6.41
N LEU A 232 -7.00 -13.16 -5.29
CA LEU A 232 -6.98 -11.70 -5.27
C LEU A 232 -5.69 -11.11 -5.83
N VAL A 233 -4.56 -11.81 -5.63
CA VAL A 233 -3.26 -11.38 -6.14
C VAL A 233 -2.61 -12.53 -6.92
N GLN A 234 -2.68 -12.43 -8.23
CA GLN A 234 -2.08 -13.44 -9.11
C GLN A 234 -0.56 -13.52 -8.90
N ASN A 235 -0.07 -14.76 -8.74
CA ASN A 235 1.36 -15.04 -8.57
C ASN A 235 2.00 -14.32 -7.35
N TRP A 236 1.24 -14.07 -6.28
CA TRP A 236 1.76 -13.49 -5.04
C TRP A 236 2.92 -14.34 -4.49
N GLY A 237 4.00 -13.69 -4.07
CA GLY A 237 5.22 -14.36 -3.64
C GLY A 237 6.03 -15.01 -4.77
N GLY A 238 5.54 -15.00 -6.00
CA GLY A 238 6.31 -15.38 -7.18
C GLY A 238 7.40 -14.36 -7.51
N LYS A 239 8.04 -14.55 -8.66
CA LYS A 239 9.09 -13.63 -9.12
C LYS A 239 8.71 -13.05 -10.48
N THR A 240 9.00 -11.77 -10.65
CA THR A 240 8.97 -11.12 -11.96
C THR A 240 10.02 -11.72 -12.89
N LYS A 241 9.95 -11.40 -14.19
CA LYS A 241 10.98 -11.76 -15.17
C LYS A 241 12.39 -11.28 -14.77
N ARG A 242 12.48 -10.22 -13.96
CA ARG A 242 13.74 -9.69 -13.39
C ARG A 242 14.18 -10.36 -12.09
N GLY A 243 13.44 -11.36 -11.62
CA GLY A 243 13.72 -12.09 -10.37
C GLY A 243 13.34 -11.36 -9.09
N GLN A 244 12.63 -10.23 -9.17
CA GLN A 244 12.10 -9.52 -8.01
C GLN A 244 10.87 -10.25 -7.45
N ARG A 245 10.74 -10.31 -6.12
CA ARG A 245 9.57 -10.87 -5.46
C ARG A 245 8.34 -10.00 -5.73
N ILE A 246 7.22 -10.62 -6.08
CA ILE A 246 5.92 -9.95 -6.12
C ILE A 246 5.41 -9.88 -4.69
N LYS A 247 5.48 -8.68 -4.11
CA LYS A 247 4.99 -8.38 -2.75
C LYS A 247 3.63 -7.71 -2.84
N ILE A 248 2.95 -7.59 -1.70
CA ILE A 248 1.72 -6.81 -1.57
C ILE A 248 1.86 -5.73 -0.50
N ASN A 249 1.03 -4.69 -0.62
CA ASN A 249 0.75 -3.74 0.43
C ASN A 249 -0.61 -4.09 1.02
N VAL A 250 -0.70 -4.36 2.32
CA VAL A 250 -1.97 -4.68 2.98
C VAL A 250 -2.43 -3.53 3.85
N ILE A 251 -3.70 -3.17 3.72
CA ILE A 251 -4.33 -2.07 4.47
C ILE A 251 -5.54 -2.62 5.20
N GLY A 252 -5.50 -2.58 6.53
CA GLY A 252 -6.59 -3.02 7.39
C GLY A 252 -7.30 -1.84 8.06
N HIS A 253 -8.61 -1.74 7.90
CA HIS A 253 -9.44 -0.80 8.66
C HIS A 253 -10.00 -1.47 9.91
N SER A 254 -9.95 -0.76 11.06
CA SER A 254 -10.53 -1.27 12.29
C SER A 254 -9.97 -2.66 12.63
N PHE A 255 -10.80 -3.65 12.88
CA PHE A 255 -10.41 -5.05 13.10
C PHE A 255 -9.61 -5.67 11.95
N GLY A 256 -9.69 -5.13 10.74
CA GLY A 256 -8.84 -5.54 9.61
C GLY A 256 -7.35 -5.32 9.87
N GLY A 257 -7.00 -4.37 10.75
CA GLY A 257 -5.61 -4.11 11.13
C GLY A 257 -4.96 -5.28 11.87
N GLU A 258 -5.67 -5.89 12.80
CA GLU A 258 -5.20 -7.09 13.51
C GLU A 258 -5.03 -8.25 12.53
N THR A 259 -5.99 -8.41 11.59
CA THR A 259 -5.93 -9.44 10.54
C THR A 259 -4.67 -9.33 9.68
N VAL A 260 -4.36 -8.13 9.16
CA VAL A 260 -3.17 -7.94 8.30
C VAL A 260 -1.85 -8.00 9.08
N ARG A 261 -1.85 -7.65 10.36
CA ARG A 261 -0.69 -7.81 11.26
C ARG A 261 -0.38 -9.30 11.49
N LEU A 262 -1.41 -10.10 11.79
CA LEU A 262 -1.24 -11.53 12.01
C LEU A 262 -0.82 -12.23 10.72
N LEU A 263 -1.39 -11.85 9.57
CA LEU A 263 -0.94 -12.35 8.27
C LEU A 263 0.56 -12.14 8.08
N ALA A 264 1.07 -10.93 8.31
CA ALA A 264 2.49 -10.63 8.14
C ALA A 264 3.36 -11.48 9.08
N SER A 265 2.94 -11.63 10.33
CA SER A 265 3.63 -12.45 11.34
C SER A 265 3.66 -13.94 10.95
N LEU A 266 2.51 -14.53 10.60
CA LEU A 266 2.43 -15.96 10.22
C LEU A 266 3.20 -16.23 8.92
N MET A 267 3.13 -15.36 7.93
CA MET A 267 3.92 -15.50 6.70
C MET A 267 5.43 -15.51 6.97
N ALA A 268 5.89 -14.69 7.90
CA ALA A 268 7.30 -14.61 8.23
C ALA A 268 7.78 -15.76 9.13
N TYR A 269 7.03 -16.08 10.17
CA TYR A 269 7.48 -16.96 11.25
C TYR A 269 6.75 -18.30 11.32
N GLY A 270 5.55 -18.39 10.74
CA GLY A 270 4.70 -19.57 10.81
C GLY A 270 4.09 -19.78 12.20
N ASP A 271 3.55 -20.99 12.41
CA ASP A 271 3.03 -21.42 13.71
C ASP A 271 3.53 -22.84 14.05
N GLU A 272 4.15 -23.00 15.19
CA GLU A 272 4.77 -24.25 15.60
C GLU A 272 3.75 -25.30 16.05
N ALA A 273 2.60 -24.89 16.62
CA ALA A 273 1.55 -25.83 17.02
C ALA A 273 0.89 -26.45 15.80
N GLU A 274 0.61 -25.64 14.78
CA GLU A 274 0.05 -26.14 13.53
C GLU A 274 1.04 -27.04 12.76
N LYS A 275 2.32 -26.70 12.74
CA LYS A 275 3.37 -27.57 12.15
C LYS A 275 3.44 -28.93 12.86
N ALA A 276 3.37 -28.92 14.19
CA ALA A 276 3.41 -30.14 14.98
C ALA A 276 2.16 -31.00 14.80
N ALA A 277 0.98 -30.39 14.63
CA ALA A 277 -0.29 -31.07 14.47
C ALA A 277 -0.44 -31.73 13.09
N THR A 278 0.05 -31.10 12.03
CA THR A 278 -0.20 -31.48 10.63
C THR A 278 1.01 -32.03 9.88
N GLY A 279 2.22 -31.72 10.32
CA GLY A 279 3.46 -32.20 9.71
C GLY A 279 3.58 -31.84 8.22
N LYS A 280 3.44 -32.83 7.34
CA LYS A 280 3.54 -32.56 5.88
C LYS A 280 2.29 -31.92 5.27
N ASP A 281 1.18 -31.91 6.00
CA ASP A 281 -0.10 -31.35 5.59
C ASP A 281 -0.34 -29.94 6.20
N THR A 282 0.74 -29.29 6.59
CA THR A 282 0.69 -27.94 7.13
C THR A 282 0.40 -26.94 6.02
N SER A 283 -0.62 -26.09 6.23
CA SER A 283 -0.88 -24.97 5.33
C SER A 283 0.37 -24.11 5.16
N GLU A 284 0.61 -23.66 3.94
CA GLU A 284 1.73 -22.78 3.63
C GLU A 284 1.72 -21.46 4.46
N LEU A 285 0.55 -21.01 4.94
CA LEU A 285 0.44 -19.90 5.87
C LEU A 285 1.25 -20.14 7.15
N PHE A 286 1.17 -21.36 7.69
CA PHE A 286 1.77 -21.71 8.98
C PHE A 286 3.23 -22.17 8.86
N THR A 287 3.77 -22.35 7.65
CA THR A 287 5.16 -22.79 7.49
C THR A 287 6.19 -21.71 7.79
N GLY A 288 5.84 -20.43 7.63
CA GLY A 288 6.76 -19.31 7.76
C GLY A 288 7.74 -19.18 6.59
N GLY A 289 8.82 -18.40 6.80
CA GLY A 289 9.89 -18.22 5.80
C GLY A 289 9.53 -17.33 4.62
N LYS A 290 8.42 -16.60 4.69
CA LYS A 290 7.87 -15.74 3.63
C LYS A 290 7.88 -14.25 4.03
N ALA A 291 8.84 -13.83 4.84
CA ALA A 291 8.98 -12.44 5.31
C ALA A 291 9.09 -11.40 4.17
N ASP A 292 9.53 -11.85 2.98
CA ASP A 292 9.69 -11.00 1.79
C ASP A 292 8.47 -10.98 0.85
N TRP A 293 7.30 -11.48 1.30
CA TRP A 293 6.07 -11.47 0.50
C TRP A 293 5.18 -10.25 0.75
N ILE A 294 5.39 -9.55 1.86
CA ILE A 294 4.67 -8.32 2.21
C ILE A 294 5.66 -7.15 2.17
N ASN A 295 5.24 -6.04 1.55
CA ASN A 295 6.02 -4.81 1.51
C ASN A 295 5.65 -3.87 2.65
N SER A 296 4.35 -3.66 2.85
CA SER A 296 3.84 -2.80 3.93
C SER A 296 2.57 -3.32 4.57
N VAL A 297 2.40 -3.02 5.83
CA VAL A 297 1.19 -3.17 6.63
C VAL A 297 0.76 -1.77 7.06
N THR A 298 -0.43 -1.35 6.66
CA THR A 298 -1.04 -0.09 7.10
C THR A 298 -2.31 -0.37 7.87
N THR A 299 -2.44 0.22 9.05
CA THR A 299 -3.63 0.10 9.88
C THR A 299 -4.34 1.44 10.00
N LEU A 300 -5.65 1.42 9.80
CA LEU A 300 -6.52 2.58 9.83
C LEU A 300 -7.51 2.43 10.98
N CYS A 301 -7.42 3.25 12.02
CA CYS A 301 -8.29 3.19 13.21
C CYS A 301 -8.33 1.81 13.88
N SER A 302 -7.24 1.04 13.84
CA SER A 302 -7.22 -0.34 14.33
C SER A 302 -7.01 -0.40 15.85
N PRO A 303 -7.79 -1.19 16.58
CA PRO A 303 -7.68 -1.30 18.05
C PRO A 303 -6.53 -2.24 18.46
N HIS A 304 -5.30 -1.87 18.17
CA HIS A 304 -4.08 -2.66 18.45
C HIS A 304 -3.99 -3.19 19.88
N ASN A 305 -4.58 -2.47 20.82
CA ASN A 305 -4.60 -2.84 22.23
C ASN A 305 -6.03 -3.05 22.74
N GLY A 306 -6.94 -3.34 21.81
CA GLY A 306 -8.37 -3.46 22.08
C GLY A 306 -9.07 -2.11 22.21
N SER A 307 -10.35 -2.16 22.49
CA SER A 307 -11.19 -0.98 22.71
C SER A 307 -11.92 -1.09 24.06
N THR A 308 -11.92 0.01 24.82
CA THR A 308 -12.69 0.10 26.06
C THR A 308 -14.20 -0.01 25.82
N LEU A 309 -14.66 0.08 24.58
CA LEU A 309 -16.05 -0.15 24.21
C LEU A 309 -16.54 -1.54 24.67
N PHE A 310 -15.70 -2.56 24.56
CA PHE A 310 -16.00 -3.95 24.96
C PHE A 310 -16.13 -4.14 26.48
N TYR A 311 -15.73 -3.14 27.26
CA TYR A 311 -15.94 -3.12 28.71
C TYR A 311 -17.18 -2.33 29.13
N VAL A 312 -17.63 -1.37 28.31
CA VAL A 312 -18.73 -0.46 28.65
C VAL A 312 -20.05 -0.83 27.99
N VAL A 313 -20.01 -1.69 26.97
CA VAL A 313 -21.19 -2.15 26.24
C VAL A 313 -21.35 -3.65 26.44
N ASP A 314 -22.55 -4.09 26.79
CA ASP A 314 -22.91 -5.50 26.80
C ASP A 314 -22.76 -6.10 25.38
N GLN A 315 -22.18 -7.32 25.31
CA GLN A 315 -21.84 -7.94 24.02
C GLN A 315 -23.05 -8.07 23.08
N GLY A 316 -24.24 -8.45 23.60
CA GLY A 316 -25.44 -8.53 22.79
C GLY A 316 -25.91 -7.17 22.25
N LYS A 317 -25.69 -6.08 22.99
CA LYS A 317 -25.94 -4.71 22.51
C LYS A 317 -24.93 -4.27 21.49
N LEU A 318 -23.67 -4.69 21.61
CA LEU A 318 -22.61 -4.42 20.66
C LEU A 318 -22.95 -5.02 19.28
N ILE A 319 -23.34 -6.30 19.25
CA ILE A 319 -23.78 -6.98 18.03
C ILE A 319 -24.92 -6.22 17.35
N ASN A 320 -25.93 -5.85 18.12
CA ASN A 320 -27.05 -5.07 17.58
C ASN A 320 -26.64 -3.69 17.06
N THR A 321 -25.61 -3.07 17.66
CA THR A 321 -25.03 -1.81 17.20
C THR A 321 -24.33 -2.02 15.87
N VAL A 322 -23.47 -3.05 15.75
CA VAL A 322 -22.76 -3.38 14.51
C VAL A 322 -23.71 -3.75 13.39
N LEU A 323 -24.70 -4.65 13.67
CA LEU A 323 -25.73 -4.98 12.68
C LEU A 323 -26.58 -3.76 12.30
N GLY A 324 -26.83 -2.84 13.23
CA GLY A 324 -27.47 -1.56 12.98
C GLY A 324 -26.67 -0.69 12.00
N LEU A 325 -25.34 -0.69 12.11
CA LEU A 325 -24.45 -0.02 11.15
C LEU A 325 -24.51 -0.67 9.77
N VAL A 326 -24.49 -2.00 9.70
CA VAL A 326 -24.66 -2.76 8.44
C VAL A 326 -25.98 -2.40 7.75
N TYR A 327 -27.11 -2.38 8.49
CA TYR A 327 -28.40 -1.97 7.95
C TYR A 327 -28.42 -0.50 7.52
N ALA A 328 -27.80 0.38 8.29
CA ALA A 328 -27.74 1.80 7.94
C ALA A 328 -26.91 2.02 6.66
N ALA A 329 -25.78 1.34 6.54
CA ALA A 329 -24.92 1.42 5.36
C ALA A 329 -25.55 0.80 4.11
N SER A 330 -26.27 -0.32 4.27
CA SER A 330 -26.92 -1.02 3.14
C SER A 330 -28.13 -0.28 2.54
N GLY A 331 -28.71 0.69 3.27
CA GLY A 331 -29.98 1.30 2.89
C GLY A 331 -31.18 0.33 2.88
N VAL A 332 -30.97 -0.91 3.32
CA VAL A 332 -32.01 -1.96 3.32
C VAL A 332 -32.90 -1.81 4.54
N ALA A 333 -34.20 -2.00 4.35
CA ALA A 333 -35.12 -1.97 5.48
C ALA A 333 -34.80 -3.07 6.50
N LYS A 334 -34.86 -2.74 7.79
CA LYS A 334 -34.60 -3.69 8.91
C LYS A 334 -35.48 -4.94 8.91
N THR A 335 -36.50 -4.98 8.05
CA THR A 335 -37.42 -6.11 7.84
C THR A 335 -36.91 -7.11 6.81
N ALA A 336 -35.90 -6.77 6.00
CA ALA A 336 -35.34 -7.69 5.03
C ALA A 336 -34.52 -8.79 5.73
N GLN A 337 -34.43 -9.96 5.09
CA GLN A 337 -33.59 -11.03 5.58
C GLN A 337 -32.12 -10.67 5.31
N ILE A 338 -31.33 -10.49 6.35
CA ILE A 338 -29.95 -10.02 6.22
C ILE A 338 -29.07 -11.01 5.45
N GLY A 339 -29.33 -12.31 5.57
CA GLY A 339 -28.60 -13.35 4.84
C GLY A 339 -28.78 -13.30 3.32
N ASP A 340 -29.80 -12.59 2.81
CA ASP A 340 -30.00 -12.44 1.36
C ASP A 340 -29.01 -11.45 0.72
N PHE A 341 -28.42 -10.56 1.50
CA PHE A 341 -27.52 -9.51 0.99
C PHE A 341 -26.20 -9.39 1.73
N TYR A 342 -26.06 -10.06 2.87
CA TYR A 342 -24.85 -10.00 3.71
C TYR A 342 -24.32 -11.40 4.01
N ASP A 343 -23.08 -11.66 3.67
CA ASP A 343 -22.40 -12.93 3.91
C ASP A 343 -21.70 -12.92 5.29
N PHE A 344 -22.14 -13.78 6.21
CA PHE A 344 -21.59 -13.89 7.56
C PHE A 344 -20.32 -14.72 7.64
N ARG A 345 -20.03 -15.55 6.64
CA ARG A 345 -18.84 -16.40 6.59
C ARG A 345 -18.61 -17.20 7.87
N LEU A 346 -19.55 -18.07 8.17
CA LEU A 346 -19.54 -18.90 9.37
C LEU A 346 -19.49 -20.41 9.04
N GLU A 347 -18.83 -20.74 7.91
CA GLU A 347 -18.73 -22.11 7.42
C GLU A 347 -18.02 -23.04 8.41
N GLN A 348 -17.01 -22.54 9.16
CA GLN A 348 -16.31 -23.29 10.20
C GLN A 348 -17.22 -23.77 11.33
N PHE A 349 -18.34 -23.07 11.56
CA PHE A 349 -19.35 -23.45 12.54
C PHE A 349 -20.51 -24.26 11.93
N GLY A 350 -20.34 -24.82 10.73
CA GLY A 350 -21.31 -25.66 10.04
C GLY A 350 -22.49 -24.91 9.40
N LEU A 351 -22.36 -23.61 9.17
CA LEU A 351 -23.44 -22.75 8.73
C LEU A 351 -23.21 -22.25 7.32
N ASN A 352 -23.83 -22.93 6.36
CA ASN A 352 -23.87 -22.50 4.97
C ASN A 352 -25.02 -21.52 4.76
N GLY A 353 -24.75 -20.24 4.99
CA GLY A 353 -25.67 -19.13 4.76
C GLY A 353 -26.75 -19.01 5.85
N ALA A 354 -26.62 -18.04 6.75
CA ALA A 354 -27.72 -17.66 7.65
C ALA A 354 -28.83 -17.02 6.84
N SER A 355 -29.93 -17.74 6.68
CA SER A 355 -31.08 -17.29 5.87
C SER A 355 -32.00 -16.31 6.60
N SER A 356 -31.80 -16.06 7.90
CA SER A 356 -32.58 -15.08 8.65
C SER A 356 -31.73 -14.30 9.66
N LYS A 357 -32.18 -13.07 9.96
CA LYS A 357 -31.56 -12.24 11.00
C LYS A 357 -31.47 -12.95 12.35
N SER A 358 -32.51 -13.65 12.75
CA SER A 358 -32.56 -14.36 14.04
C SER A 358 -31.56 -15.54 14.10
N GLN A 359 -31.33 -16.22 12.99
CA GLN A 359 -30.30 -17.26 12.90
C GLN A 359 -28.91 -16.66 13.00
N ALA A 360 -28.63 -15.59 12.24
CA ALA A 360 -27.36 -14.90 12.31
C ALA A 360 -27.06 -14.37 13.72
N GLU A 361 -28.06 -13.70 14.33
CA GLU A 361 -27.94 -13.22 15.72
C GLU A 361 -27.71 -14.35 16.72
N SER A 362 -28.41 -15.49 16.56
CA SER A 362 -28.22 -16.66 17.43
C SER A 362 -26.81 -17.21 17.35
N ILE A 363 -26.27 -17.35 16.13
CA ILE A 363 -24.93 -17.88 15.88
C ILE A 363 -23.87 -16.95 16.45
N ILE A 364 -23.95 -15.66 16.11
CA ILE A 364 -22.99 -14.66 16.58
C ILE A 364 -23.03 -14.58 18.11
N ASN A 365 -24.23 -14.60 18.71
CA ASN A 365 -24.35 -14.62 20.17
C ASN A 365 -23.72 -15.87 20.77
N THR A 366 -23.90 -17.06 20.19
CA THR A 366 -23.27 -18.29 20.65
C THR A 366 -21.75 -18.20 20.56
N VAL A 367 -21.23 -17.81 19.38
CA VAL A 367 -19.78 -17.67 19.15
C VAL A 367 -19.16 -16.65 20.10
N PHE A 368 -19.86 -15.52 20.36
CA PHE A 368 -19.35 -14.48 21.27
C PHE A 368 -19.46 -14.84 22.76
N SER A 369 -20.41 -15.69 23.15
CA SER A 369 -20.64 -16.02 24.54
C SER A 369 -19.87 -17.24 25.03
N GLU A 370 -19.50 -18.17 24.16
CA GLU A 370 -19.04 -19.52 24.54
C GLU A 370 -17.53 -19.74 24.30
N GLY A 371 -16.78 -18.72 23.84
CA GLY A 371 -15.35 -18.91 23.59
C GLY A 371 -14.54 -17.62 23.44
N THR A 372 -13.25 -17.82 23.19
CA THR A 372 -12.28 -16.75 22.93
C THR A 372 -11.93 -16.62 21.46
N ASP A 373 -12.43 -17.51 20.60
CA ASP A 373 -12.18 -17.50 19.17
C ASP A 373 -13.24 -16.68 18.43
N ASN A 374 -13.24 -15.39 18.65
CA ASN A 374 -14.20 -14.46 18.05
C ASN A 374 -13.72 -13.01 18.12
N ALA A 375 -14.32 -12.17 17.28
CA ALA A 375 -14.00 -10.76 17.21
C ALA A 375 -14.22 -9.99 18.52
N ALA A 376 -15.21 -10.34 19.32
CA ALA A 376 -15.48 -9.62 20.57
C ALA A 376 -14.38 -9.83 21.62
N TYR A 377 -13.83 -11.03 21.67
CA TYR A 377 -12.69 -11.32 22.52
C TYR A 377 -11.44 -10.59 22.05
N ASP A 378 -11.06 -10.76 20.77
CA ASP A 378 -9.84 -10.18 20.20
C ASP A 378 -9.83 -8.64 20.28
N LEU A 379 -11.01 -8.01 20.15
CA LEU A 379 -11.16 -6.56 20.23
C LEU A 379 -11.30 -6.02 21.66
N SER A 380 -11.45 -6.90 22.65
CA SER A 380 -11.35 -6.50 24.05
C SER A 380 -9.89 -6.19 24.42
N PRO A 381 -9.62 -5.31 25.39
CA PRO A 381 -8.24 -5.06 25.82
C PRO A 381 -7.53 -6.32 26.34
N ASP A 382 -8.24 -7.25 26.95
CA ASP A 382 -7.68 -8.54 27.42
C ASP A 382 -7.29 -9.43 26.23
N GLY A 383 -8.20 -9.61 25.25
CA GLY A 383 -7.94 -10.43 24.06
C GLY A 383 -6.85 -9.85 23.16
N ALA A 384 -6.88 -8.52 22.95
CA ALA A 384 -5.84 -7.84 22.18
C ALA A 384 -4.44 -8.01 22.80
N GLN A 385 -4.34 -8.04 24.12
CA GLN A 385 -3.08 -8.30 24.81
C GLN A 385 -2.58 -9.73 24.55
N GLU A 386 -3.46 -10.74 24.60
CA GLU A 386 -3.08 -12.11 24.25
C GLU A 386 -2.70 -12.25 22.77
N LEU A 387 -3.43 -11.57 21.90
CA LEU A 387 -3.12 -11.52 20.46
C LEU A 387 -1.76 -10.88 20.18
N ASN A 388 -1.43 -9.76 20.88
CA ASN A 388 -0.15 -9.08 20.73
C ASN A 388 1.05 -9.94 21.18
N LYS A 389 0.88 -10.91 22.08
CA LYS A 389 1.93 -11.88 22.43
C LYS A 389 2.25 -12.84 21.28
N LYS A 390 1.28 -13.10 20.40
CA LYS A 390 1.42 -14.02 19.24
C LYS A 390 1.96 -13.30 17.99
N ILE A 391 1.63 -12.03 17.79
CA ILE A 391 2.03 -11.24 16.61
C ILE A 391 3.43 -10.66 16.83
N LYS A 392 4.29 -10.83 15.83
CA LYS A 392 5.65 -10.28 15.82
C LYS A 392 5.85 -9.35 14.63
N LEU A 393 6.56 -8.26 14.84
CA LEU A 393 7.01 -7.39 13.75
C LEU A 393 7.99 -8.14 12.83
N VAL A 394 7.98 -7.80 11.55
CA VAL A 394 8.85 -8.37 10.52
C VAL A 394 9.80 -7.29 10.02
N ASP A 395 11.10 -7.46 10.22
CA ASP A 395 12.15 -6.45 9.95
C ASP A 395 12.09 -5.88 8.52
N GLY A 396 11.68 -6.70 7.54
CA GLY A 396 11.63 -6.32 6.13
C GLY A 396 10.39 -5.54 5.69
N VAL A 397 9.41 -5.33 6.59
CA VAL A 397 8.09 -4.76 6.30
C VAL A 397 7.99 -3.33 6.84
N TYR A 398 7.39 -2.42 6.06
CA TYR A 398 7.00 -1.11 6.53
C TYR A 398 5.68 -1.18 7.29
N TYR A 399 5.62 -0.60 8.49
CA TYR A 399 4.40 -0.52 9.29
C TYR A 399 3.97 0.93 9.43
N PHE A 400 2.70 1.22 9.10
CA PHE A 400 2.07 2.54 9.25
C PHE A 400 0.78 2.41 10.03
N SER A 401 0.52 3.35 10.94
CA SER A 401 -0.73 3.39 11.68
C SER A 401 -1.35 4.78 11.66
N TYR A 402 -2.64 4.83 11.40
CA TYR A 402 -3.45 6.05 11.40
C TYR A 402 -4.49 5.96 12.51
N SER A 403 -4.55 6.97 13.36
CA SER A 403 -5.57 7.13 14.38
C SER A 403 -6.42 8.36 14.11
N TYR A 404 -7.70 8.30 14.51
CA TYR A 404 -8.64 9.41 14.36
C TYR A 404 -9.20 9.82 15.71
N LEU A 405 -9.66 11.07 15.81
CA LEU A 405 -10.19 11.66 17.04
C LEU A 405 -11.47 12.44 16.77
N THR A 406 -12.59 11.93 17.26
CA THR A 406 -13.89 12.61 17.18
C THR A 406 -14.36 13.19 18.50
N THR A 407 -13.58 13.03 19.58
CA THR A 407 -13.95 13.58 20.90
C THR A 407 -13.12 14.81 21.27
N GLU A 408 -13.62 15.57 22.25
CA GLU A 408 -12.94 16.71 22.83
C GLU A 408 -13.11 16.73 24.36
N THR A 409 -12.21 17.39 25.08
CA THR A 409 -12.28 17.46 26.54
C THR A 409 -13.35 18.48 26.97
N SER A 410 -14.36 18.00 27.71
CA SER A 410 -15.37 18.86 28.34
C SER A 410 -14.74 19.76 29.39
N ALA A 411 -14.86 21.06 29.21
CA ALA A 411 -14.39 22.04 30.19
C ALA A 411 -15.06 21.89 31.58
N LEU A 412 -16.27 21.33 31.62
CA LEU A 412 -17.03 21.16 32.85
C LEU A 412 -16.63 19.91 33.65
N THR A 413 -16.32 18.81 32.96
CA THR A 413 -16.14 17.51 33.62
C THR A 413 -14.72 16.93 33.47
N GLY A 414 -13.89 17.49 32.61
CA GLY A 414 -12.58 16.95 32.24
C GLY A 414 -12.65 15.63 31.46
N LYS A 415 -13.84 15.10 31.18
CA LYS A 415 -14.06 13.88 30.42
C LYS A 415 -14.18 14.17 28.94
N GLN A 416 -14.02 13.15 28.11
CA GLN A 416 -14.18 13.28 26.67
C GLN A 416 -15.67 13.25 26.28
N ILE A 417 -16.05 14.14 25.37
CA ILE A 417 -17.38 14.22 24.76
C ILE A 417 -17.26 14.20 23.23
N PRO A 418 -18.22 13.60 22.52
CA PRO A 418 -18.18 13.60 21.05
C PRO A 418 -18.36 15.02 20.48
N LYS A 419 -17.63 15.34 19.43
CA LYS A 419 -17.78 16.56 18.64
C LYS A 419 -19.09 16.53 17.85
N SER A 420 -19.59 17.69 17.43
CA SER A 420 -20.82 17.81 16.64
C SER A 420 -20.72 17.15 15.26
N SER A 421 -19.50 16.95 14.74
CA SER A 421 -19.23 16.26 13.48
C SER A 421 -19.26 14.73 13.57
N THR A 422 -19.37 14.16 14.78
CA THR A 422 -19.41 12.72 14.98
C THR A 422 -20.66 12.11 14.36
N LEU A 423 -20.52 11.01 13.63
CA LEU A 423 -21.65 10.22 13.11
C LEU A 423 -22.66 9.94 14.22
N PRO A 424 -23.98 10.17 14.01
CA PRO A 424 -25.00 10.03 15.04
C PRO A 424 -24.97 8.67 15.76
N VAL A 425 -24.70 7.58 15.03
CA VAL A 425 -24.62 6.23 15.58
C VAL A 425 -23.40 6.03 16.50
N LEU A 426 -22.36 6.83 16.34
CA LEU A 426 -21.13 6.78 17.14
C LEU A 426 -21.16 7.67 18.40
N ILE A 427 -22.18 8.54 18.56
CA ILE A 427 -22.28 9.47 19.69
C ILE A 427 -22.34 8.72 21.03
N ILE A 428 -23.16 7.67 21.13
CA ILE A 428 -23.32 6.89 22.37
C ILE A 428 -22.03 6.14 22.71
N PRO A 429 -21.45 5.31 21.85
CA PRO A 429 -20.22 4.62 22.16
C PRO A 429 -19.07 5.60 22.46
N ALA A 430 -18.91 6.68 21.69
CA ALA A 430 -17.91 7.72 21.95
C ALA A 430 -18.04 8.32 23.35
N THR A 431 -19.29 8.58 23.79
CA THR A 431 -19.58 9.12 25.12
C THR A 431 -19.25 8.12 26.22
N LEU A 432 -19.60 6.85 26.05
CA LEU A 432 -19.34 5.80 27.04
C LEU A 432 -17.83 5.58 27.22
N MET A 433 -17.09 5.47 26.13
CA MET A 433 -15.62 5.34 26.14
C MET A 433 -14.96 6.58 26.74
N GLY A 434 -15.42 7.78 26.35
CA GLY A 434 -14.90 9.06 26.83
C GLY A 434 -15.10 9.33 28.33
N ARG A 435 -15.93 8.52 29.00
CA ARG A 435 -16.22 8.60 30.44
C ARG A 435 -15.73 7.37 31.21
N TYR A 436 -15.13 6.40 30.51
CA TYR A 436 -14.67 5.18 31.14
C TYR A 436 -13.81 5.48 32.36
N SER A 437 -14.07 4.82 33.45
CA SER A 437 -13.29 4.92 34.68
C SER A 437 -12.77 3.52 35.06
N THR A 438 -11.49 3.45 35.26
CA THR A 438 -10.67 2.27 35.36
C THR A 438 -11.00 1.34 36.55
N ASN A 439 -11.47 0.15 36.22
CA ASN A 439 -11.27 -1.06 37.03
C ASN A 439 -10.72 -2.13 36.08
N THR A 440 -9.43 -2.07 35.82
CA THR A 440 -8.84 -2.93 34.79
C THR A 440 -8.53 -4.32 35.28
N LYS A 441 -8.91 -5.30 34.48
CA LYS A 441 -8.48 -6.70 34.59
C LYS A 441 -7.26 -6.99 33.72
N THR A 442 -6.73 -5.95 32.99
CA THR A 442 -5.61 -6.06 32.06
C THR A 442 -4.27 -5.89 32.76
N ASP A 443 -3.22 -6.49 32.24
CA ASP A 443 -1.84 -6.33 32.71
C ASP A 443 -1.27 -4.92 32.47
N PHE A 444 -1.88 -4.15 31.57
CA PHE A 444 -1.54 -2.74 31.37
C PHE A 444 -2.62 -1.81 31.92
N LYS A 445 -2.18 -0.65 32.35
CA LYS A 445 -3.06 0.34 32.96
C LYS A 445 -3.89 1.06 31.90
N ILE A 446 -5.22 0.95 31.98
CA ILE A 446 -6.14 1.83 31.27
C ILE A 446 -6.36 3.08 32.14
N ASP A 447 -5.87 4.22 31.69
CA ASP A 447 -5.96 5.50 32.40
C ASP A 447 -6.60 6.59 31.53
N GLU A 448 -6.43 7.85 31.89
CA GLU A 448 -7.06 8.98 31.20
C GLU A 448 -6.59 9.14 29.74
N THR A 449 -5.42 8.60 29.37
CA THR A 449 -4.94 8.60 27.98
C THR A 449 -5.79 7.75 27.04
N TRP A 450 -6.62 6.86 27.61
CA TRP A 450 -7.55 6.03 26.85
C TRP A 450 -8.90 6.69 26.58
N LEU A 451 -9.20 7.85 27.19
CA LEU A 451 -10.49 8.51 27.01
C LEU A 451 -10.70 9.11 25.60
N PRO A 452 -9.69 9.73 24.96
CA PRO A 452 -9.80 10.18 23.57
C PRO A 452 -10.10 9.01 22.63
N ASN A 453 -11.11 9.16 21.76
CA ASN A 453 -11.53 8.08 20.87
C ASN A 453 -12.16 8.60 19.57
N ASP A 454 -12.28 7.71 18.59
CA ASP A 454 -12.89 7.96 17.28
C ASP A 454 -14.37 7.52 17.23
N GLY A 455 -14.94 7.10 18.35
CA GLY A 455 -16.29 6.58 18.47
C GLY A 455 -16.36 5.07 18.69
N LEU A 456 -15.38 4.29 18.24
CA LEU A 456 -15.29 2.85 18.46
C LEU A 456 -13.93 2.40 19.02
N VAL A 457 -12.87 3.14 18.75
CA VAL A 457 -11.49 2.81 19.15
C VAL A 457 -10.85 3.97 19.90
N ASN A 458 -10.14 3.67 20.98
CA ASN A 458 -9.36 4.63 21.73
C ASN A 458 -8.13 5.08 20.93
N VAL A 459 -7.85 6.37 20.86
CA VAL A 459 -6.72 6.92 20.11
C VAL A 459 -5.40 6.26 20.47
N VAL A 460 -5.13 6.09 21.77
CA VAL A 460 -3.91 5.44 22.25
C VAL A 460 -3.77 4.00 21.74
N SER A 461 -4.89 3.29 21.61
CA SER A 461 -4.93 1.93 21.08
C SER A 461 -4.69 1.88 19.56
N ALA A 462 -5.16 2.88 18.83
CA ALA A 462 -5.03 2.93 17.37
C ALA A 462 -3.62 3.35 16.89
N ARG A 463 -2.77 3.84 17.77
CA ARG A 463 -1.44 4.32 17.40
C ARG A 463 -0.46 3.19 17.08
N TYR A 464 -0.30 2.24 17.98
CA TYR A 464 0.55 1.05 17.80
C TYR A 464 0.31 0.04 18.94
N PRO A 465 0.70 -1.23 18.76
CA PRO A 465 0.64 -2.22 19.84
C PRO A 465 1.60 -1.86 20.99
N ILE A 466 1.10 -1.91 22.23
CA ILE A 466 1.93 -1.68 23.41
C ILE A 466 3.00 -2.77 23.49
N GLY A 467 4.26 -2.35 23.53
CA GLY A 467 5.42 -3.25 23.56
C GLY A 467 6.15 -3.37 22.23
N ASP A 468 5.53 -2.99 21.12
CA ASP A 468 6.19 -2.94 19.82
C ASP A 468 7.10 -1.71 19.69
N GLU A 469 8.14 -1.83 18.86
CA GLU A 469 8.98 -0.68 18.48
C GLU A 469 8.21 0.28 17.57
N TYR A 470 8.35 1.57 17.84
CA TYR A 470 7.73 2.62 17.05
C TYR A 470 8.58 3.88 16.94
N GLN A 471 8.22 4.72 16.00
CA GLN A 471 8.63 6.12 15.92
C GLN A 471 7.45 6.99 15.47
N GLU A 472 7.43 8.26 15.83
CA GLU A 472 6.55 9.23 15.19
C GLU A 472 6.93 9.35 13.71
N TYR A 473 5.92 9.52 12.87
CA TYR A 473 6.13 9.60 11.43
C TYR A 473 7.06 10.76 11.05
N ASP A 474 8.08 10.42 10.29
CA ASP A 474 9.02 11.36 9.69
C ASP A 474 9.17 10.98 8.20
N ALA A 475 8.73 11.88 7.32
CA ALA A 475 8.71 11.64 5.88
C ALA A 475 10.12 11.41 5.29
N GLU A 476 11.16 11.94 5.93
CA GLU A 476 12.56 11.79 5.51
C GLU A 476 13.21 10.53 6.08
N ASN A 477 12.57 9.90 7.08
CA ASN A 477 13.13 8.75 7.80
C ASN A 477 12.09 7.67 8.09
N ILE A 478 11.48 7.11 7.07
CA ILE A 478 10.55 5.98 7.19
C ILE A 478 11.36 4.68 7.33
N VAL A 479 11.09 3.91 8.39
CA VAL A 479 11.89 2.75 8.77
C VAL A 479 11.05 1.46 8.73
N LYS A 480 11.67 0.37 8.27
CA LYS A 480 11.10 -0.99 8.32
C LYS A 480 11.25 -1.61 9.71
N GLY A 481 10.44 -2.62 9.99
CA GLY A 481 10.52 -3.42 11.21
C GLY A 481 9.98 -2.75 12.47
N LYS A 482 9.45 -1.54 12.36
CA LYS A 482 8.77 -0.83 13.45
C LYS A 482 7.64 0.05 12.94
N TRP A 483 6.77 0.48 13.81
CA TRP A 483 5.65 1.37 13.49
C TRP A 483 6.15 2.78 13.18
N ASN A 484 5.74 3.31 12.02
CA ASN A 484 5.81 4.73 11.68
C ASN A 484 4.41 5.30 12.00
N VAL A 485 4.28 5.92 13.16
CA VAL A 485 3.00 6.34 13.72
C VAL A 485 2.61 7.71 13.17
N MET A 486 1.55 7.74 12.38
CA MET A 486 1.07 8.96 11.74
C MET A 486 0.44 9.91 12.79
N PRO A 487 0.46 11.22 12.55
CA PRO A 487 -0.29 12.17 13.37
C PRO A 487 -1.76 11.79 13.47
N THR A 488 -2.37 11.94 14.66
CA THR A 488 -3.80 11.71 14.83
C THR A 488 -4.61 12.71 14.02
N LEU A 489 -5.52 12.20 13.18
CA LEU A 489 -6.34 13.00 12.29
C LEU A 489 -7.71 13.33 12.93
N PRO A 490 -8.33 14.46 12.55
CA PRO A 490 -9.69 14.76 12.95
C PRO A 490 -10.69 13.87 12.20
N GLY A 491 -11.71 13.35 12.88
CA GLY A 491 -12.74 12.54 12.29
C GLY A 491 -13.18 11.40 13.22
N ASP A 492 -14.21 10.69 12.82
CA ASP A 492 -14.69 9.49 13.51
C ASP A 492 -14.19 8.21 12.83
N HIS A 493 -14.57 7.06 13.40
CA HIS A 493 -14.13 5.74 12.95
C HIS A 493 -14.46 5.42 11.49
N GLY A 494 -15.54 6.00 10.95
CA GLY A 494 -15.96 5.79 9.56
C GLY A 494 -15.33 6.77 8.55
N THR A 495 -14.75 7.86 9.04
CA THR A 495 -14.20 8.93 8.18
C THR A 495 -13.22 8.38 7.16
N VAL A 496 -12.29 7.54 7.58
CA VAL A 496 -11.21 7.03 6.73
C VAL A 496 -11.70 6.08 5.61
N ILE A 497 -12.87 5.46 5.78
CA ILE A 497 -13.48 4.61 4.73
C ILE A 497 -14.56 5.36 3.93
N GLY A 498 -14.58 6.69 3.99
CA GLY A 498 -15.49 7.52 3.21
C GLY A 498 -16.91 7.63 3.78
N MET A 499 -17.10 7.41 5.09
CA MET A 499 -18.36 7.69 5.76
C MET A 499 -18.38 9.13 6.28
N ASN A 500 -19.48 9.86 6.04
CA ASN A 500 -19.68 11.23 6.54
C ASN A 500 -18.62 12.26 6.10
N VAL A 501 -18.01 12.02 4.97
CA VAL A 501 -17.01 12.92 4.36
C VAL A 501 -17.24 13.03 2.86
N GLY A 502 -16.60 14.01 2.21
CA GLY A 502 -16.65 14.17 0.76
C GLY A 502 -15.73 13.21 0.01
N ALA A 503 -16.06 12.89 -1.23
CA ALA A 503 -15.25 12.04 -2.08
C ALA A 503 -13.82 12.61 -2.27
N GLU A 504 -13.69 13.92 -2.45
CA GLU A 504 -12.40 14.60 -2.61
C GLU A 504 -11.47 14.37 -1.41
N GLU A 505 -12.00 14.46 -0.18
CA GLU A 505 -11.21 14.22 1.04
C GLU A 505 -10.75 12.77 1.14
N THR A 506 -11.66 11.81 0.87
CA THR A 506 -11.33 10.38 0.85
C THR A 506 -10.28 10.07 -0.22
N HIS A 507 -10.48 10.53 -1.44
CA HIS A 507 -9.55 10.29 -2.55
C HIS A 507 -8.17 10.89 -2.27
N SER A 508 -8.12 12.15 -1.79
CA SER A 508 -6.85 12.81 -1.43
C SER A 508 -6.07 12.08 -0.34
N PHE A 509 -6.77 11.53 0.66
CA PHE A 509 -6.13 10.73 1.70
C PHE A 509 -5.45 9.48 1.11
N TYR A 510 -6.18 8.69 0.29
CA TYR A 510 -5.62 7.46 -0.27
C TYR A 510 -4.56 7.73 -1.34
N ASP A 511 -4.70 8.76 -2.14
CA ASP A 511 -3.65 9.21 -3.07
C ASP A 511 -2.36 9.55 -2.34
N THR A 512 -2.46 10.25 -1.22
CA THR A 512 -1.30 10.61 -0.39
C THR A 512 -0.68 9.37 0.23
N LEU A 513 -1.49 8.48 0.81
CA LEU A 513 -1.04 7.23 1.42
C LEU A 513 -0.33 6.34 0.40
N PHE A 514 -0.92 6.14 -0.78
CA PHE A 514 -0.36 5.25 -1.80
C PHE A 514 0.94 5.83 -2.39
N LYS A 515 0.98 7.13 -2.68
CA LYS A 515 2.20 7.82 -3.11
C LYS A 515 3.33 7.72 -2.07
N MET A 516 2.99 7.85 -0.79
CA MET A 516 3.96 7.68 0.31
C MET A 516 4.52 6.25 0.32
N ILE A 517 3.67 5.23 0.24
CA ILE A 517 4.11 3.82 0.24
C ILE A 517 4.95 3.52 -1.01
N ASP A 518 4.50 3.96 -2.19
CA ASP A 518 5.18 3.69 -3.46
C ASP A 518 6.51 4.45 -3.59
N SER A 519 6.69 5.57 -2.88
CA SER A 519 7.97 6.30 -2.83
C SER A 519 9.05 5.58 -2.01
N GLN A 520 8.67 4.57 -1.21
CA GLN A 520 9.64 3.89 -0.37
C GLN A 520 10.63 3.05 -1.21
N PRO A 521 11.91 2.99 -0.78
CA PRO A 521 12.91 2.20 -1.46
C PRO A 521 12.46 0.74 -1.60
N ARG A 522 12.39 0.26 -2.84
CA ARG A 522 12.18 -1.15 -3.13
C ARG A 522 13.50 -1.90 -3.02
N ASP A 523 13.47 -3.15 -2.58
CA ASP A 523 14.68 -3.97 -2.44
C ASP A 523 15.42 -4.04 -3.78
N LYS A 524 16.52 -3.31 -3.91
CA LYS A 524 17.39 -3.33 -5.08
C LYS A 524 18.25 -4.58 -4.98
N LYS A 525 18.00 -5.61 -5.76
CA LYS A 525 19.06 -6.57 -6.07
C LYS A 525 20.03 -5.89 -7.03
N TYR A 526 21.20 -5.55 -6.54
CA TYR A 526 22.32 -5.19 -7.40
C TYR A 526 22.69 -6.43 -8.20
N TYR A 527 22.47 -6.39 -9.51
CA TYR A 527 23.17 -7.32 -10.39
C TYR A 527 24.60 -6.85 -10.48
N ILE A 528 25.53 -7.59 -9.86
CA ILE A 528 26.94 -7.52 -10.23
C ILE A 528 27.02 -8.21 -11.59
N PHE A 529 27.34 -7.44 -12.62
CA PHE A 529 27.62 -7.94 -13.98
C PHE A 529 28.93 -8.70 -13.98
#